data_61fc84b10dbdee5f8c417bd2b95e2b0b
#
_entry.id   61fc84b10dbdee5f8c417bd2b95e2b0b
#
_cell.length_a   1.000
_cell.length_b   1.000
_cell.length_c   1.000
_cell.angle_alpha   90.00
_cell.angle_beta   90.00
_cell.angle_gamma   90.00
#
_symmetry.space_group_name_H-M   'P 1'
#
loop_
_entity.id
_entity.type
_entity.pdbx_description
1 polymer ?
#
loop_
_entity_poly.entity_id
_entity_poly.type
_entity_poly.pdbx_seq_one_letter_code
_entity_poly.pdbx_strand_id
1 'polypeptide(L)'
;MSFRDSIVALEAFKGDQVDWRTENSAKNWATAYDFPAVAEKRVLLEEFPNRSSGIMQAFAMNLRREKFSDPRVRRALNFAFDFEEMNKQIFFGQYKRISSYFDGTELASSGLPQGRELEILEAVRADL
;
A
#
# COMPACT_ATOMS: atom_id res chain seq x y z
N MET A 1 -17.41 -17.04 13.78
CA MET A 1 -17.79 -17.80 12.57
C MET A 1 -16.63 -17.66 11.58
N SER A 2 -16.24 -18.72 10.86
CA SER A 2 -15.14 -18.65 9.88
C SER A 2 -15.68 -18.99 8.49
N PHE A 3 -15.38 -18.14 7.52
CA PHE A 3 -15.74 -18.32 6.12
C PHE A 3 -14.49 -18.66 5.30
N ARG A 4 -14.60 -19.61 4.37
CA ARG A 4 -13.50 -19.97 3.47
C ARG A 4 -13.34 -18.98 2.33
N ASP A 5 -14.41 -18.29 1.96
CA ASP A 5 -14.48 -17.37 0.84
C ASP A 5 -14.83 -15.97 1.33
N SER A 6 -14.09 -14.96 0.85
CA SER A 6 -14.28 -13.56 1.25
C SER A 6 -15.58 -12.96 0.72
N ILE A 7 -16.08 -13.45 -0.42
CA ILE A 7 -17.34 -12.97 -1.00
C ILE A 7 -18.50 -13.49 -0.15
N VAL A 8 -18.46 -14.79 0.20
CA VAL A 8 -19.46 -15.38 1.10
C VAL A 8 -19.46 -14.69 2.46
N ALA A 9 -18.29 -14.35 2.99
CA ALA A 9 -18.17 -13.60 4.23
C ALA A 9 -18.79 -12.20 4.14
N LEU A 10 -18.65 -11.53 3.01
CA LEU A 10 -19.24 -10.21 2.78
C LEU A 10 -20.78 -10.31 2.70
N GLU A 11 -21.30 -11.30 1.98
CA GLU A 11 -22.75 -11.50 1.88
C GLU A 11 -23.37 -11.89 3.23
N ALA A 12 -22.68 -12.71 4.02
CA ALA A 12 -23.10 -13.04 5.39
C ALA A 12 -23.14 -11.79 6.30
N PHE A 13 -22.18 -10.88 6.15
CA PHE A 13 -22.19 -9.61 6.86
C PHE A 13 -23.37 -8.72 6.44
N LYS A 14 -23.64 -8.59 5.14
CA LYS A 14 -24.82 -7.88 4.63
C LYS A 14 -26.14 -8.49 5.12
N GLY A 15 -26.15 -9.80 5.30
CA GLY A 15 -27.29 -10.58 5.83
C GLY A 15 -27.39 -10.62 7.35
N ASP A 16 -26.67 -9.75 8.07
CA ASP A 16 -26.74 -9.63 9.54
C ASP A 16 -26.37 -10.92 10.30
N GLN A 17 -25.48 -11.74 9.70
CA GLN A 17 -24.99 -12.97 10.35
C GLN A 17 -23.68 -12.73 11.11
N VAL A 18 -23.07 -11.55 10.99
CA VAL A 18 -21.79 -11.18 11.60
C VAL A 18 -21.84 -9.71 12.00
N ASP A 19 -21.49 -9.41 13.24
CA ASP A 19 -21.55 -8.05 13.80
C ASP A 19 -20.35 -7.18 13.39
N TRP A 20 -19.22 -7.77 13.01
CA TRP A 20 -18.00 -7.05 12.69
C TRP A 20 -17.19 -7.72 11.60
N ARG A 21 -16.59 -6.91 10.73
CA ARG A 21 -15.77 -7.35 9.62
C ARG A 21 -14.65 -6.36 9.32
N THR A 22 -13.46 -6.86 9.03
CA THR A 22 -12.39 -6.08 8.37
C THR A 22 -12.45 -6.27 6.87
N GLU A 23 -12.33 -5.18 6.11
CA GLU A 23 -12.26 -5.22 4.66
C GLU A 23 -10.83 -4.91 4.19
N ASN A 24 -10.25 -5.83 3.42
CA ASN A 24 -8.89 -5.71 2.88
C ASN A 24 -8.88 -5.46 1.37
N SER A 25 -10.06 -5.38 0.74
CA SER A 25 -10.19 -5.12 -0.70
C SER A 25 -10.61 -3.68 -0.94
N ALA A 26 -9.73 -2.89 -1.55
CA ALA A 26 -10.03 -1.53 -1.98
C ALA A 26 -11.29 -1.46 -2.87
N LYS A 27 -11.44 -2.43 -3.77
CA LYS A 27 -12.64 -2.55 -4.61
C LYS A 27 -13.90 -2.75 -3.78
N ASN A 28 -13.91 -3.72 -2.87
CA ASN A 28 -15.09 -3.97 -2.04
C ASN A 28 -15.41 -2.76 -1.17
N TRP A 29 -14.39 -2.15 -0.55
CA TRP A 29 -14.58 -0.94 0.25
C TRP A 29 -15.26 0.17 -0.55
N ALA A 30 -14.83 0.40 -1.79
CA ALA A 30 -15.37 1.44 -2.65
C ALA A 30 -16.77 1.11 -3.24
N THR A 31 -17.12 -0.17 -3.42
CA THR A 31 -18.27 -0.53 -4.25
C THR A 31 -19.28 -1.49 -3.61
N ALA A 32 -18.96 -2.14 -2.51
CA ALA A 32 -19.79 -3.21 -1.96
C ALA A 32 -20.53 -2.85 -0.66
N TYR A 33 -20.23 -1.68 -0.08
CA TYR A 33 -20.85 -1.21 1.16
C TYR A 33 -21.96 -0.18 0.92
N ASP A 34 -22.57 -0.23 -0.24
CA ASP A 34 -23.78 0.53 -0.58
C ASP A 34 -25.03 -0.37 -0.42
N PHE A 35 -25.46 -0.57 0.84
CA PHE A 35 -26.65 -1.36 1.15
C PHE A 35 -27.45 -0.70 2.28
N PRO A 36 -28.76 -1.03 2.44
CA PRO A 36 -29.68 -0.30 3.33
C PRO A 36 -29.19 -0.11 4.75
N ALA A 37 -28.56 -1.11 5.37
CA ALA A 37 -28.10 -1.00 6.74
C ALA A 37 -26.99 0.05 6.94
N VAL A 38 -26.19 0.34 5.91
CA VAL A 38 -25.21 1.44 5.93
C VAL A 38 -25.92 2.80 5.83
N ALA A 39 -26.87 2.92 4.91
CA ALA A 39 -27.66 4.14 4.74
C ALA A 39 -28.46 4.48 6.00
N GLU A 40 -28.97 3.47 6.67
CA GLU A 40 -29.72 3.57 7.94
C GLU A 40 -28.83 3.70 9.18
N LYS A 41 -27.49 3.72 9.01
CA LYS A 41 -26.51 3.80 10.10
C LYS A 41 -26.57 2.64 11.11
N ARG A 42 -27.15 1.50 10.74
CA ARG A 42 -27.06 0.26 11.50
C ARG A 42 -25.73 -0.43 11.35
N VAL A 43 -25.04 -0.17 10.21
CA VAL A 43 -23.66 -0.54 9.95
C VAL A 43 -22.85 0.76 9.85
N LEU A 44 -21.76 0.84 10.62
CA LEU A 44 -20.81 1.95 10.59
C LEU A 44 -19.58 1.54 9.82
N LEU A 45 -19.11 2.42 8.94
CA LEU A 45 -17.87 2.26 8.18
C LEU A 45 -16.83 3.16 8.81
N GLU A 46 -15.71 2.58 9.23
CA GLU A 46 -14.61 3.34 9.85
C GLU A 46 -13.27 2.93 9.26
N GLU A 47 -12.39 3.90 9.05
CA GLU A 47 -11.02 3.71 8.63
C GLU A 47 -10.08 3.95 9.81
N PHE A 48 -9.28 2.95 10.11
CA PHE A 48 -8.30 3.03 11.19
C PHE A 48 -6.89 3.18 10.61
N PRO A 49 -6.14 4.23 10.96
CA PRO A 49 -4.77 4.38 10.49
C PRO A 49 -3.91 3.24 11.02
N ASN A 50 -3.39 2.43 10.12
CA ASN A 50 -2.46 1.37 10.47
C ASN A 50 -1.08 1.98 10.74
N ARG A 51 -0.60 1.88 11.97
CA ARG A 51 0.73 2.34 12.40
C ARG A 51 1.77 1.24 12.46
N SER A 52 1.46 0.05 11.96
CA SER A 52 2.47 -1.00 11.83
C SER A 52 3.51 -0.61 10.79
N SER A 53 4.72 -1.15 10.94
CA SER A 53 5.79 -1.00 9.94
C SER A 53 5.24 -1.32 8.56
N GLY A 54 5.39 -0.36 7.64
CA GLY A 54 4.88 -0.48 6.29
C GLY A 54 5.44 -1.72 5.60
N ILE A 55 4.59 -2.42 4.86
CA ILE A 55 5.02 -3.53 4.01
C ILE A 55 5.41 -2.92 2.66
N MET A 56 6.67 -3.02 2.30
CA MET A 56 7.13 -2.67 0.98
C MET A 56 6.68 -3.73 -0.02
N GLN A 57 5.81 -3.37 -0.96
CA GLN A 57 5.50 -4.19 -2.12
C GLN A 57 6.29 -3.69 -3.33
N ALA A 58 7.14 -4.55 -3.89
CA ALA A 58 8.00 -4.17 -5.01
C ALA A 58 8.33 -5.36 -5.89
N PHE A 59 8.72 -5.08 -7.13
CA PHE A 59 9.31 -6.06 -8.02
C PHE A 59 10.81 -6.15 -7.78
N ALA A 60 11.27 -7.26 -7.18
CA ALA A 60 12.69 -7.52 -7.00
C ALA A 60 13.33 -7.97 -8.32
N MET A 61 14.23 -7.16 -8.88
CA MET A 61 14.93 -7.48 -10.10
C MET A 61 16.13 -8.38 -9.84
N ASN A 62 16.19 -9.53 -10.52
CA ASN A 62 17.35 -10.42 -10.40
C ASN A 62 18.57 -9.84 -11.15
N LEU A 63 19.47 -9.20 -10.40
CA LEU A 63 20.65 -8.52 -10.94
C LEU A 63 21.67 -9.46 -11.60
N ARG A 64 21.58 -10.78 -11.39
CA ARG A 64 22.41 -11.78 -12.08
C ARG A 64 21.99 -11.99 -13.53
N ARG A 65 20.83 -11.49 -13.93
CA ARG A 65 20.40 -11.47 -15.32
C ARG A 65 20.94 -10.22 -16.01
N GLU A 66 21.66 -10.38 -17.11
CA GLU A 66 22.28 -9.31 -17.88
C GLU A 66 21.33 -8.13 -18.14
N LYS A 67 20.09 -8.40 -18.56
CA LYS A 67 19.08 -7.38 -18.82
C LYS A 67 18.73 -6.49 -17.62
N PHE A 68 19.04 -6.90 -16.40
CA PHE A 68 18.79 -6.14 -15.17
C PHE A 68 20.07 -5.68 -14.47
N SER A 69 21.24 -5.97 -15.00
CA SER A 69 22.52 -5.54 -14.42
C SER A 69 22.68 -4.02 -14.49
N ASP A 70 22.25 -3.39 -15.58
CA ASP A 70 22.30 -1.95 -15.76
C ASP A 70 21.23 -1.24 -14.89
N PRO A 71 21.63 -0.35 -13.96
CA PRO A 71 20.67 0.40 -13.12
C PRO A 71 19.73 1.30 -13.93
N ARG A 72 20.15 1.76 -15.12
CA ARG A 72 19.32 2.59 -15.99
C ARG A 72 18.11 1.82 -16.52
N VAL A 73 18.26 0.53 -16.80
CA VAL A 73 17.15 -0.35 -17.23
C VAL A 73 16.13 -0.50 -16.09
N ARG A 74 16.61 -0.74 -14.87
CA ARG A 74 15.73 -0.85 -13.70
C ARG A 74 14.97 0.45 -13.42
N ARG A 75 15.67 1.58 -13.58
CA ARG A 75 15.06 2.91 -13.44
C ARG A 75 14.01 3.18 -14.52
N ALA A 76 14.29 2.78 -15.77
CA ALA A 76 13.32 2.91 -16.87
C ALA A 76 12.04 2.12 -16.60
N LEU A 77 12.15 0.91 -16.07
CA LEU A 77 10.97 0.11 -15.68
C LEU A 77 10.13 0.79 -14.58
N ASN A 78 10.78 1.47 -13.64
CA ASN A 78 10.06 2.22 -12.63
C ASN A 78 9.28 3.42 -13.22
N PHE A 79 9.80 4.08 -14.26
CA PHE A 79 9.08 5.14 -14.97
C PHE A 79 7.97 4.61 -15.89
N ALA A 80 8.07 3.37 -16.35
CA ALA A 80 7.02 2.75 -17.14
C ALA A 80 5.81 2.31 -16.31
N PHE A 81 5.91 2.34 -14.98
CA PHE A 81 4.84 1.95 -14.07
C PHE A 81 4.09 3.19 -13.58
N ASP A 82 2.94 3.47 -14.18
CA ASP A 82 2.06 4.55 -13.75
C ASP A 82 1.24 4.13 -12.53
N PHE A 83 1.80 4.38 -11.35
CA PHE A 83 1.13 4.05 -10.08
C PHE A 83 -0.12 4.91 -9.87
N GLU A 84 -0.08 6.17 -10.20
CA GLU A 84 -1.17 7.12 -9.95
C GLU A 84 -2.40 6.74 -10.76
N GLU A 85 -2.22 6.40 -12.03
CA GLU A 85 -3.33 5.93 -12.88
C GLU A 85 -3.85 4.56 -12.40
N MET A 86 -2.96 3.64 -12.06
CA MET A 86 -3.36 2.35 -11.51
C MET A 86 -4.09 2.49 -10.18
N ASN A 87 -3.62 3.37 -9.30
CA ASN A 87 -4.27 3.65 -8.02
C ASN A 87 -5.69 4.17 -8.24
N LYS A 88 -5.87 5.09 -9.15
CA LYS A 88 -7.17 5.66 -9.50
C LYS A 88 -8.12 4.60 -10.09
N GLN A 89 -7.66 3.81 -11.06
CA GLN A 89 -8.50 2.89 -11.81
C GLN A 89 -8.80 1.57 -11.09
N ILE A 90 -7.84 1.06 -10.33
CA ILE A 90 -7.92 -0.27 -9.72
C ILE A 90 -8.13 -0.20 -8.22
N PHE A 91 -7.48 0.73 -7.54
CA PHE A 91 -7.51 0.84 -6.08
C PHE A 91 -8.35 2.00 -5.56
N PHE A 92 -9.09 2.69 -6.44
CA PHE A 92 -10.03 3.77 -6.08
C PHE A 92 -9.40 4.90 -5.26
N GLY A 93 -8.11 5.19 -5.50
CA GLY A 93 -7.36 6.21 -4.80
C GLY A 93 -6.96 5.86 -3.36
N GLN A 94 -7.19 4.63 -2.91
CA GLN A 94 -7.00 4.23 -1.52
C GLN A 94 -5.54 3.88 -1.15
N TYR A 95 -4.65 3.78 -2.14
CA TYR A 95 -3.26 3.44 -1.90
C TYR A 95 -2.36 4.66 -1.99
N LYS A 96 -1.26 4.63 -1.27
CA LYS A 96 -0.21 5.64 -1.31
C LYS A 96 1.08 5.02 -1.85
N ARG A 97 1.74 5.71 -2.77
CA ARG A 97 3.08 5.31 -3.19
C ARG A 97 4.05 5.53 -2.04
N ILE A 98 4.80 4.50 -1.69
CA ILE A 98 5.82 4.59 -0.66
C ILE A 98 7.08 5.25 -1.22
N SER A 99 7.74 6.07 -0.42
CA SER A 99 8.99 6.79 -0.78
C SER A 99 10.21 6.29 -0.02
N SER A 100 9.99 5.45 0.98
CA SER A 100 11.06 4.86 1.78
C SER A 100 10.84 3.35 1.97
N TYR A 101 11.93 2.60 2.07
CA TYR A 101 11.87 1.18 2.43
C TYR A 101 11.22 0.96 3.79
N PHE A 102 11.40 1.91 4.70
CA PHE A 102 10.87 1.89 6.07
C PHE A 102 9.66 2.82 6.25
N ASP A 103 8.90 3.07 5.17
CA ASP A 103 7.74 3.97 5.23
C ASP A 103 6.78 3.59 6.38
N GLY A 104 6.26 4.59 7.08
CA GLY A 104 5.40 4.39 8.24
C GLY A 104 6.15 4.11 9.56
N THR A 105 7.48 4.08 9.57
CA THR A 105 8.31 3.92 10.77
C THR A 105 9.19 5.13 11.02
N GLU A 106 9.80 5.20 12.20
CA GLU A 106 10.80 6.22 12.56
C GLU A 106 12.08 6.16 11.72
N LEU A 107 12.33 5.04 11.04
CA LEU A 107 13.46 4.84 10.14
C LEU A 107 13.18 5.29 8.70
N ALA A 108 11.98 5.79 8.43
CA ALA A 108 11.61 6.25 7.10
C ALA A 108 12.42 7.48 6.71
N SER A 109 13.04 7.44 5.54
CA SER A 109 13.67 8.64 4.96
C SER A 109 12.60 9.65 4.54
N SER A 110 12.84 10.91 4.80
CA SER A 110 11.94 12.00 4.41
C SER A 110 12.75 13.24 3.98
N GLY A 111 12.43 13.75 2.80
CA GLY A 111 13.10 14.95 2.27
C GLY A 111 14.57 14.72 1.90
N LEU A 112 15.34 15.80 1.88
CA LEU A 112 16.77 15.77 1.67
C LEU A 112 17.50 15.66 3.02
N PRO A 113 18.65 14.96 3.07
CA PRO A 113 19.43 14.82 4.29
C PRO A 113 19.89 16.18 4.80
N GLN A 114 19.86 16.37 6.11
CA GLN A 114 20.26 17.61 6.78
C GLN A 114 21.09 17.33 8.05
N GLY A 115 21.81 18.33 8.52
CA GLY A 115 22.56 18.27 9.77
C GLY A 115 23.51 17.07 9.82
N ARG A 116 23.45 16.28 10.88
CA ARG A 116 24.34 15.14 11.10
C ARG A 116 24.21 14.03 10.05
N GLU A 117 23.00 13.81 9.53
CA GLU A 117 22.78 12.85 8.44
C GLU A 117 23.56 13.25 7.18
N LEU A 118 23.48 14.52 6.78
CA LEU A 118 24.23 15.06 5.64
C LEU A 118 25.74 14.92 5.85
N GLU A 119 26.26 15.24 7.02
CA GLU A 119 27.69 15.10 7.33
C GLU A 119 28.17 13.64 7.17
N ILE A 120 27.40 12.67 7.62
CA ILE A 120 27.72 11.24 7.49
C ILE A 120 27.72 10.84 6.01
N LEU A 121 26.70 11.24 5.25
CA LEU A 121 26.60 10.91 3.82
C LEU A 121 27.71 11.56 2.99
N GLU A 122 28.09 12.80 3.28
CA GLU A 122 29.20 13.47 2.59
C GLU A 122 30.55 12.79 2.88
N ALA A 123 30.75 12.27 4.09
CA ALA A 123 31.98 11.55 4.46
C ALA A 123 32.18 10.24 3.66
N VAL A 124 31.10 9.62 3.19
CA VAL A 124 31.12 8.34 2.43
C VAL A 124 30.66 8.54 0.97
N ARG A 125 30.55 9.76 0.50
CA ARG A 125 30.01 10.07 -0.82
C ARG A 125 30.75 9.37 -1.97
N ALA A 126 32.05 9.17 -1.84
CA ALA A 126 32.87 8.50 -2.85
C ALA A 126 32.56 7.00 -2.97
N ASP A 127 31.93 6.41 -1.93
CA ASP A 127 31.59 5.00 -1.85
C ASP A 127 30.14 4.70 -2.28
N LEU A 128 29.35 5.76 -2.56
CA LEU A 128 27.94 5.69 -2.99
C LEU A 128 27.80 5.81 -4.50
#